data_b535dbd79b765f52ccc789cdb97fdb8f
#
_entry.id   b535dbd79b765f52ccc789cdb97fdb8f
#
_cell.length_a   1.000
_cell.length_b   1.000
_cell.length_c   1.000
_cell.angle_alpha   90.00
_cell.angle_beta   90.00
_cell.angle_gamma   90.00
#
_symmetry.space_group_name_H-M   'P 1'
#
loop_
_entity.id
_entity.type
_entity.pdbx_description
1 polymer ?
#
loop_
_entity_poly.entity_id
_entity_poly.type
_entity_poly.pdbx_seq_one_letter_code
_entity_poly.pdbx_strand_id
1 'polypeptide(L)'
;MIGFCAITEDNFDAIIAMKRPDDEHFVASNAYSLAQAWLYRDAGDVYPFAIYNDDTPVGFMMLDEDMDERCLIIWRIMFPDEHRFKGYGTAAIRRIIDLARESGKYDFLLISYDPENKVAEHVYRKLGFRPTGVIEHGEIELRLDLT
;
A
#
# COMPACT_ATOMS: atom_id res chain seq x y z
N MET A 1 15.49 -8.35 -3.31
CA MET A 1 15.11 -7.56 -2.09
C MET A 1 14.10 -6.50 -2.48
N ILE A 2 13.06 -6.37 -1.69
CA ILE A 2 12.01 -5.37 -1.93
C ILE A 2 12.49 -3.98 -1.50
N GLY A 3 12.32 -3.00 -2.38
CA GLY A 3 12.60 -1.60 -2.12
C GLY A 3 11.50 -0.69 -2.68
N PHE A 4 11.52 0.57 -2.26
CA PHE A 4 10.53 1.56 -2.68
C PHE A 4 11.24 2.73 -3.33
N CYS A 5 10.74 3.15 -4.49
CA CYS A 5 11.30 4.25 -5.26
C CYS A 5 10.22 5.28 -5.61
N ALA A 6 10.62 6.53 -5.73
CA ALA A 6 9.71 7.55 -6.23
C ALA A 6 9.24 7.20 -7.65
N ILE A 7 8.06 7.68 -8.00
CA ILE A 7 7.58 7.60 -9.39
C ILE A 7 8.38 8.61 -10.21
N THR A 8 9.03 8.13 -11.24
CA THR A 8 9.90 8.93 -12.11
C THR A 8 9.55 8.69 -13.57
N GLU A 9 10.14 9.50 -14.45
CA GLU A 9 9.99 9.30 -15.90
C GLU A 9 10.44 7.90 -16.32
N ASP A 10 11.43 7.33 -15.64
CA ASP A 10 11.99 6.01 -15.98
C ASP A 10 11.05 4.86 -15.66
N ASN A 11 10.22 4.97 -14.62
CA ASN A 11 9.33 3.88 -14.20
C ASN A 11 7.84 4.16 -14.45
N PHE A 12 7.49 5.35 -14.88
CA PHE A 12 6.09 5.78 -15.01
C PHE A 12 5.28 4.84 -15.91
N ASP A 13 5.77 4.58 -17.12
CA ASP A 13 5.03 3.74 -18.08
C ASP A 13 4.85 2.31 -17.56
N ALA A 14 5.86 1.75 -16.91
CA ALA A 14 5.76 0.42 -16.31
C ALA A 14 4.71 0.37 -15.21
N ILE A 15 4.66 1.40 -14.35
CA ILE A 15 3.68 1.50 -13.26
C ILE A 15 2.26 1.64 -13.82
N ILE A 16 2.06 2.49 -14.82
CA ILE A 16 0.73 2.69 -15.43
C ILE A 16 0.24 1.42 -16.13
N ALA A 17 1.15 0.64 -16.72
CA ALA A 17 0.80 -0.60 -17.43
C ALA A 17 0.39 -1.74 -16.48
N MET A 18 0.71 -1.67 -15.20
CA MET A 18 0.37 -2.71 -14.23
C MET A 18 -1.13 -2.84 -14.06
N LYS A 19 -1.68 -4.06 -14.21
CA LYS A 19 -3.12 -4.34 -14.15
C LYS A 19 -3.40 -5.66 -13.46
N ARG A 20 -4.60 -5.74 -12.88
CA ARG A 20 -5.16 -6.95 -12.29
C ARG A 20 -6.57 -7.14 -12.85
N PRO A 21 -6.73 -7.62 -14.09
CA PRO A 21 -8.03 -7.64 -14.76
C PRO A 21 -9.13 -8.38 -13.99
N ASP A 22 -8.78 -9.46 -13.30
CA ASP A 22 -9.76 -10.27 -12.56
C ASP A 22 -10.15 -9.67 -11.22
N ASP A 23 -9.28 -8.83 -10.62
CA ASP A 23 -9.45 -8.26 -9.28
C ASP A 23 -9.42 -6.74 -9.26
N GLU A 24 -9.58 -6.09 -10.39
CA GLU A 24 -9.44 -4.62 -10.48
C GLU A 24 -10.44 -3.86 -9.60
N HIS A 25 -11.53 -4.51 -9.18
CA HIS A 25 -12.50 -3.90 -8.26
C HIS A 25 -11.99 -3.84 -6.82
N PHE A 26 -10.93 -4.56 -6.45
CA PHE A 26 -10.36 -4.53 -5.10
C PHE A 26 -9.42 -3.36 -4.87
N VAL A 27 -8.88 -2.78 -5.92
CA VAL A 27 -7.95 -1.66 -5.82
C VAL A 27 -8.13 -0.74 -7.02
N ALA A 28 -8.02 0.57 -6.79
CA ALA A 28 -8.07 1.56 -7.86
C ALA A 28 -6.89 1.37 -8.82
N SER A 29 -7.06 1.76 -10.08
CA SER A 29 -5.95 1.73 -11.03
C SER A 29 -4.81 2.64 -10.59
N ASN A 30 -3.59 2.35 -11.03
CA ASN A 30 -2.44 3.18 -10.68
C ASN A 30 -2.58 4.59 -11.26
N ALA A 31 -3.20 4.73 -12.43
CA ALA A 31 -3.49 6.05 -13.01
C ALA A 31 -4.42 6.86 -12.11
N TYR A 32 -5.49 6.25 -11.60
CA TYR A 32 -6.42 6.90 -10.68
C TYR A 32 -5.71 7.30 -9.37
N SER A 33 -4.92 6.41 -8.81
CA SER A 33 -4.17 6.67 -7.57
C SER A 33 -3.18 7.81 -7.74
N LEU A 34 -2.47 7.86 -8.87
CA LEU A 34 -1.53 8.96 -9.16
C LEU A 34 -2.27 10.29 -9.36
N ALA A 35 -3.46 10.26 -9.96
CA ALA A 35 -4.29 11.46 -10.07
C ALA A 35 -4.73 11.96 -8.68
N GLN A 36 -5.05 11.06 -7.75
CA GLN A 36 -5.36 11.44 -6.36
C GLN A 36 -4.13 12.02 -5.65
N ALA A 37 -2.95 11.46 -5.86
CA ALA A 37 -1.71 12.01 -5.31
C ALA A 37 -1.48 13.43 -5.81
N TRP A 38 -1.76 13.70 -7.08
CA TRP A 38 -1.70 15.06 -7.64
C TRP A 38 -2.75 15.96 -7.00
N LEU A 39 -3.99 15.48 -6.86
CA LEU A 39 -5.09 16.24 -6.27
C LEU A 39 -4.77 16.73 -4.85
N TYR A 40 -4.13 15.87 -4.05
CA TYR A 40 -3.80 16.16 -2.66
C TYR A 40 -2.35 16.60 -2.44
N ARG A 41 -1.62 16.97 -3.49
CA ARG A 41 -0.19 17.31 -3.42
C ARG A 41 0.14 18.45 -2.45
N ASP A 42 -0.76 19.42 -2.31
CA ASP A 42 -0.53 20.58 -1.46
C ASP A 42 -0.70 20.28 0.03
N ALA A 43 -1.37 19.18 0.38
CA ALA A 43 -1.49 18.72 1.76
C ALA A 43 -0.15 18.15 2.29
N GLY A 44 0.69 17.62 1.38
CA GLY A 44 2.02 17.13 1.72
C GLY A 44 2.05 15.83 2.53
N ASP A 45 0.96 15.05 2.50
CA ASP A 45 0.80 13.84 3.30
C ASP A 45 0.53 12.57 2.49
N VAL A 46 0.43 12.68 1.17
CA VAL A 46 0.19 11.54 0.26
C VAL A 46 1.45 11.24 -0.54
N TYR A 47 1.90 9.98 -0.48
CA TYR A 47 3.17 9.54 -1.07
C TYR A 47 2.98 8.32 -1.95
N PRO A 48 3.00 8.45 -3.29
CA PRO A 48 3.00 7.30 -4.20
C PRO A 48 4.41 6.77 -4.40
N PHE A 49 4.56 5.43 -4.45
CA PHE A 49 5.84 4.78 -4.66
C PHE A 49 5.72 3.59 -5.61
N ALA A 50 6.77 3.38 -6.40
CA ALA A 50 6.97 2.13 -7.13
C ALA A 50 7.61 1.11 -6.18
N ILE A 51 7.13 -0.14 -6.23
CA ILE A 51 7.72 -1.24 -5.48
C ILE A 51 8.64 -2.01 -6.44
N TYR A 52 9.89 -2.20 -6.03
CA TYR A 52 10.89 -2.91 -6.80
C TYR A 52 11.29 -4.21 -6.11
N ASN A 53 11.56 -5.22 -6.90
CA ASN A 53 12.35 -6.37 -6.50
C ASN A 53 13.71 -6.24 -7.19
N ASP A 54 14.74 -5.86 -6.43
CA ASP A 54 16.05 -5.46 -6.95
C ASP A 54 15.90 -4.35 -8.01
N ASP A 55 16.16 -4.62 -9.28
CA ASP A 55 16.11 -3.61 -10.34
C ASP A 55 14.79 -3.59 -11.14
N THR A 56 13.84 -4.44 -10.77
CA THR A 56 12.59 -4.63 -11.54
C THR A 56 11.40 -4.04 -10.79
N PRO A 57 10.62 -3.14 -11.41
CA PRO A 57 9.37 -2.67 -10.80
C PRO A 57 8.35 -3.81 -10.82
N VAL A 58 7.81 -4.15 -9.64
CA VAL A 58 6.91 -5.30 -9.46
C VAL A 58 5.55 -4.89 -8.90
N GLY A 59 5.39 -3.67 -8.41
CA GLY A 59 4.14 -3.22 -7.82
C GLY A 59 4.10 -1.72 -7.59
N PHE A 60 3.00 -1.30 -7.01
CA PHE A 60 2.72 0.10 -6.69
C PHE A 60 2.11 0.20 -5.30
N MET A 61 2.46 1.27 -4.58
CA MET A 61 1.79 1.60 -3.34
C MET A 61 1.59 3.10 -3.20
N MET A 62 0.61 3.48 -2.39
CA MET A 62 0.40 4.87 -2.02
C MET A 62 0.14 4.92 -0.52
N LEU A 63 0.88 5.77 0.16
CA LEU A 63 0.79 5.98 1.59
C LEU A 63 0.14 7.33 1.89
N ASP A 64 -0.51 7.43 3.04
CA ASP A 64 -1.07 8.67 3.54
C ASP A 64 -0.63 8.83 5.00
N GLU A 65 -0.26 10.03 5.41
CA GLU A 65 0.11 10.33 6.79
C GLU A 65 -1.00 11.09 7.51
N ASP A 66 -1.38 10.63 8.69
CA ASP A 66 -2.18 11.41 9.64
C ASP A 66 -1.30 11.70 10.84
N MET A 67 -0.63 12.84 10.84
CA MET A 67 0.32 13.19 11.90
C MET A 67 -0.36 13.65 13.19
N ASP A 68 -1.62 14.07 13.13
CA ASP A 68 -2.38 14.38 14.36
C ASP A 68 -2.57 13.10 15.18
N GLU A 69 -2.80 11.98 14.51
CA GLU A 69 -2.92 10.66 15.15
C GLU A 69 -1.60 9.89 15.22
N ARG A 70 -0.52 10.40 14.65
CA ARG A 70 0.76 9.72 14.47
C ARG A 70 0.57 8.37 13.80
N CYS A 71 -0.14 8.38 12.67
CA CYS A 71 -0.54 7.19 11.95
C CYS A 71 -0.04 7.22 10.52
N LEU A 72 0.43 6.09 10.02
CA LEU A 72 0.73 5.89 8.61
C LEU A 72 -0.33 4.95 8.02
N ILE A 73 -0.98 5.39 6.96
CA ILE A 73 -2.03 4.64 6.29
C ILE A 73 -1.50 4.08 4.98
N ILE A 74 -1.61 2.77 4.81
CA ILE A 74 -1.34 2.13 3.52
C ILE A 74 -2.62 2.25 2.70
N TRP A 75 -2.71 3.30 1.89
CA TRP A 75 -3.94 3.63 1.16
C TRP A 75 -4.15 2.73 -0.04
N ARG A 76 -3.08 2.45 -0.79
CA ARG A 76 -3.10 1.54 -1.95
C ARG A 76 -1.87 0.67 -1.92
N ILE A 77 -2.02 -0.60 -2.26
CA ILE A 77 -0.92 -1.51 -2.55
C ILE A 77 -1.41 -2.52 -3.59
N MET A 78 -0.65 -2.72 -4.66
CA MET A 78 -1.03 -3.64 -5.71
C MET A 78 0.18 -4.26 -6.40
N PHE A 79 -0.02 -5.48 -6.85
CA PHE A 79 0.94 -6.21 -7.69
C PHE A 79 0.19 -6.74 -8.91
N PRO A 80 0.70 -6.54 -10.14
CA PRO A 80 0.04 -7.03 -11.33
C PRO A 80 0.08 -8.57 -11.37
N ASP A 81 -0.76 -9.17 -12.23
CA ASP A 81 -0.92 -10.63 -12.28
C ASP A 81 0.41 -11.37 -12.48
N GLU A 82 1.31 -10.86 -13.33
CA GLU A 82 2.60 -11.50 -13.59
C GLU A 82 3.53 -11.54 -12.37
N HIS A 83 3.26 -10.73 -11.35
CA HIS A 83 4.10 -10.66 -10.14
C HIS A 83 3.37 -11.16 -8.88
N ARG A 84 2.16 -11.69 -9.02
CA ARG A 84 1.38 -12.21 -7.88
C ARG A 84 1.92 -13.57 -7.44
N PHE A 85 1.58 -13.93 -6.20
CA PHE A 85 1.92 -15.23 -5.59
C PHE A 85 3.42 -15.51 -5.47
N LYS A 86 4.23 -14.45 -5.42
CA LYS A 86 5.69 -14.52 -5.22
C LYS A 86 6.14 -14.04 -3.86
N GLY A 87 5.19 -13.71 -2.97
CA GLY A 87 5.49 -13.21 -1.63
C GLY A 87 5.84 -11.73 -1.56
N TYR A 88 5.69 -10.99 -2.64
CA TYR A 88 6.05 -9.55 -2.69
C TYR A 88 5.17 -8.71 -1.78
N GLY A 89 3.87 -9.01 -1.69
CA GLY A 89 2.96 -8.27 -0.83
C GLY A 89 3.35 -8.34 0.64
N THR A 90 3.62 -9.56 1.12
CA THR A 90 4.09 -9.78 2.50
C THR A 90 5.41 -9.07 2.73
N ALA A 91 6.36 -9.22 1.82
CA ALA A 91 7.68 -8.60 1.94
C ALA A 91 7.60 -7.06 1.94
N ALA A 92 6.75 -6.48 1.09
CA ALA A 92 6.55 -5.04 1.01
C ALA A 92 5.96 -4.49 2.31
N ILE A 93 4.91 -5.13 2.84
CA ILE A 93 4.28 -4.66 4.08
C ILE A 93 5.23 -4.81 5.26
N ARG A 94 6.00 -5.90 5.36
CA ARG A 94 7.04 -6.04 6.38
C ARG A 94 8.05 -4.91 6.30
N ARG A 95 8.46 -4.53 5.09
CA ARG A 95 9.41 -3.44 4.89
C ARG A 95 8.82 -2.10 5.35
N ILE A 96 7.55 -1.84 5.04
CA ILE A 96 6.85 -0.64 5.51
C ILE A 96 6.81 -0.62 7.04
N ILE A 97 6.48 -1.75 7.68
CA ILE A 97 6.44 -1.86 9.13
C ILE A 97 7.81 -1.52 9.73
N ASP A 98 8.88 -2.10 9.20
CA ASP A 98 10.24 -1.87 9.70
C ASP A 98 10.64 -0.40 9.53
N LEU A 99 10.40 0.19 8.37
CA LEU A 99 10.71 1.60 8.11
C LEU A 99 9.91 2.53 9.02
N ALA A 100 8.64 2.22 9.25
CA ALA A 100 7.80 3.02 10.14
C ALA A 100 8.30 2.97 11.59
N ARG A 101 8.70 1.79 12.07
CA ARG A 101 9.29 1.62 13.40
C ARG A 101 10.61 2.39 13.54
N GLU A 102 11.49 2.22 12.56
CA GLU A 102 12.79 2.89 12.56
C GLU A 102 12.68 4.39 12.54
N SER A 103 11.66 4.95 11.89
CA SER A 103 11.46 6.39 11.78
C SER A 103 11.10 7.04 13.11
N GLY A 104 10.44 6.32 14.02
CA GLY A 104 9.94 6.86 15.29
C GLY A 104 8.80 7.86 15.13
N LYS A 105 8.28 8.04 13.93
CA LYS A 105 7.25 9.06 13.62
C LYS A 105 5.82 8.61 13.92
N TYR A 106 5.56 7.30 13.89
CA TYR A 106 4.20 6.76 13.93
C TYR A 106 4.01 5.83 15.12
N ASP A 107 2.81 5.86 15.68
CA ASP A 107 2.41 4.95 16.74
C ASP A 107 1.75 3.69 16.19
N PHE A 108 1.11 3.79 15.04
CA PHE A 108 0.42 2.65 14.42
C PHE A 108 0.27 2.82 12.90
N LEU A 109 -0.04 1.69 12.25
CA LEU A 109 -0.38 1.63 10.83
C LEU A 109 -1.85 1.26 10.66
N LEU A 110 -2.48 1.78 9.60
CA LEU A 110 -3.81 1.39 9.17
C LEU A 110 -3.75 0.85 7.74
N ILE A 111 -4.57 -0.14 7.46
CA ILE A 111 -4.80 -0.66 6.12
C ILE A 111 -6.26 -1.13 6.04
N SER A 112 -6.89 -0.98 4.89
CA SER A 112 -8.26 -1.44 4.67
C SER A 112 -8.30 -2.43 3.51
N TYR A 113 -9.28 -3.32 3.52
CA TYR A 113 -9.45 -4.30 2.46
C TYR A 113 -10.92 -4.59 2.21
N ASP A 114 -11.24 -4.99 0.98
CA ASP A 114 -12.56 -5.47 0.62
C ASP A 114 -12.79 -6.84 1.27
N PRO A 115 -13.92 -7.06 1.96
CA PRO A 115 -14.21 -8.35 2.64
C PRO A 115 -14.14 -9.58 1.74
N GLU A 116 -14.34 -9.41 0.44
CA GLU A 116 -14.24 -10.50 -0.52
C GLU A 116 -12.80 -10.85 -0.88
N ASN A 117 -11.86 -9.94 -0.60
CA ASN A 117 -10.44 -10.16 -0.87
C ASN A 117 -9.80 -10.98 0.25
N LYS A 118 -10.00 -12.29 0.23
CA LYS A 118 -9.54 -13.20 1.28
C LYS A 118 -8.03 -13.36 1.33
N VAL A 119 -7.35 -13.18 0.20
CA VAL A 119 -5.88 -13.20 0.14
C VAL A 119 -5.30 -12.05 0.94
N ALA A 120 -5.80 -10.82 0.73
CA ALA A 120 -5.38 -9.66 1.49
C ALA A 120 -5.65 -9.81 2.98
N GLU A 121 -6.85 -10.25 3.35
CA GLU A 121 -7.22 -10.51 4.74
C GLU A 121 -6.22 -11.43 5.43
N HIS A 122 -5.92 -12.56 4.79
CA HIS A 122 -4.99 -13.55 5.33
C HIS A 122 -3.59 -12.96 5.54
N VAL A 123 -3.07 -12.25 4.55
CA VAL A 123 -1.73 -11.63 4.61
C VAL A 123 -1.67 -10.61 5.75
N TYR A 124 -2.64 -9.72 5.84
CA TYR A 124 -2.61 -8.64 6.82
C TYR A 124 -2.76 -9.18 8.25
N ARG A 125 -3.68 -10.12 8.47
CA ARG A 125 -3.85 -10.73 9.79
C ARG A 125 -2.61 -11.52 10.23
N LYS A 126 -1.98 -12.21 9.31
CA LYS A 126 -0.75 -12.96 9.58
C LYS A 126 0.39 -12.04 10.00
N LEU A 127 0.42 -10.82 9.46
CA LEU A 127 1.43 -9.81 9.82
C LEU A 127 1.12 -9.10 11.14
N GLY A 128 -0.01 -9.38 11.75
CA GLY A 128 -0.37 -8.85 13.07
C GLY A 128 -1.43 -7.76 13.07
N PHE A 129 -1.94 -7.36 11.91
CA PHE A 129 -3.03 -6.39 11.84
C PHE A 129 -4.31 -6.98 12.43
N ARG A 130 -5.09 -6.13 13.12
CA ARG A 130 -6.34 -6.52 13.77
C ARG A 130 -7.46 -5.51 13.47
N PRO A 131 -8.72 -5.95 13.41
CA PRO A 131 -9.84 -5.06 13.12
C PRO A 131 -9.98 -3.94 14.15
N THR A 132 -10.28 -2.74 13.66
CA THR A 132 -10.59 -1.59 14.51
C THR A 132 -12.08 -1.48 14.84
N GLY A 133 -12.93 -2.19 14.10
CA GLY A 133 -14.38 -2.05 14.15
C GLY A 133 -14.93 -1.05 13.15
N VAL A 134 -14.06 -0.32 12.44
CA VAL A 134 -14.49 0.63 11.41
C VAL A 134 -14.68 -0.09 10.09
N ILE A 135 -15.84 0.15 9.45
CA ILE A 135 -16.13 -0.26 8.08
C ILE A 135 -16.48 1.01 7.32
N GLU A 136 -15.75 1.29 6.25
CA GLU A 136 -15.92 2.52 5.48
C GLU A 136 -15.84 2.20 3.99
N HIS A 137 -16.81 2.72 3.24
CA HIS A 137 -16.91 2.44 1.78
C HIS A 137 -16.92 0.94 1.46
N GLY A 138 -17.48 0.11 2.36
CA GLY A 138 -17.52 -1.33 2.19
C GLY A 138 -16.22 -2.04 2.54
N GLU A 139 -15.19 -1.32 2.99
CA GLU A 139 -13.90 -1.90 3.36
C GLU A 139 -13.75 -2.02 4.87
N ILE A 140 -13.08 -3.08 5.30
CA ILE A 140 -12.77 -3.35 6.71
C ILE A 140 -11.40 -2.76 7.04
N GLU A 141 -11.36 -1.92 8.08
CA GLU A 141 -10.11 -1.30 8.54
C GLU A 141 -9.39 -2.20 9.54
N LEU A 142 -8.09 -2.36 9.33
CA LEU A 142 -7.20 -3.07 10.24
C LEU A 142 -6.11 -2.13 10.75
N ARG A 143 -5.63 -2.41 11.96
CA ARG A 143 -4.60 -1.64 12.64
C ARG A 143 -3.46 -2.54 13.13
N LEU A 144 -2.23 -2.02 13.02
CA LEU A 144 -1.05 -2.63 13.62
C LEU A 144 -0.36 -1.60 14.50
N ASP A 145 -0.24 -1.87 15.79
CA ASP A 145 0.53 -1.03 16.72
C ASP A 145 2.02 -1.27 16.51
N LEU A 146 2.79 -0.18 16.52
CA LEU A 146 4.24 -0.22 16.27
C LEU A 146 5.06 -0.34 17.54
N THR A 147 4.41 -0.24 18.69
CA THR A 147 5.08 -0.32 20.00
C THR A 147 4.75 -1.60 20.73
#